data_6a1b9bf0e3ef23eb634f21cee975779e
#
_entry.id   6a1b9bf0e3ef23eb634f21cee975779e
#
_cell.length_a   1.000
_cell.length_b   1.000
_cell.length_c   1.000
_cell.angle_alpha   90.00
_cell.angle_beta   90.00
_cell.angle_gamma   90.00
#
_symmetry.space_group_name_H-M   'P 1'
#
loop_
_entity.id
_entity.type
_entity.pdbx_description
1 polymer ?
#
loop_
_entity_poly.entity_id
_entity_poly.type
_entity_poly.pdbx_seq_one_letter_code
_entity_poly.pdbx_strand_id
1 'polypeptide(L)'
;MAVWAIGDIQGCYGSLRELLDKINFDTQKDTLWIAGDLVNRGEGSLETLEYLYSIKESVEIVLGNHDITLIAAYYGIKKSNPTIDPILESPEAKKLIDWLRGQKFLHVDYDLGYCMAHAGVSPEFDLGMAMMYAKSVEEKLQSEHASIWLEQMFKQGERRFNRDASLIDIDRYIVSAFTRMRFCYGDHRLDFDQKGPPTEEVKAKGLKPWFECNERKDIHLRIIFGHWSTLGFYEDEHVMGLDTGCLWGGKLTAARIDSDEVEIVSVDCSKKEEEPILEDETKESGS
;
A
#
# COMPACT_ATOMS: atom_id res chain seq x y z
N MET A 1 -21.29 -11.21 -9.61
CA MET A 1 -20.52 -10.45 -8.60
C MET A 1 -19.05 -10.82 -8.82
N ALA A 2 -18.23 -9.87 -9.20
CA ALA A 2 -16.82 -10.11 -9.40
C ALA A 2 -16.01 -9.42 -8.28
N VAL A 3 -14.86 -9.99 -7.90
CA VAL A 3 -13.91 -9.36 -7.00
C VAL A 3 -12.61 -9.11 -7.76
N TRP A 4 -12.29 -7.84 -7.91
CA TRP A 4 -11.09 -7.38 -8.60
C TRP A 4 -10.10 -6.77 -7.58
N ALA A 5 -8.81 -7.09 -7.71
CA ALA A 5 -7.75 -6.44 -6.95
C ALA A 5 -6.88 -5.61 -7.89
N ILE A 6 -6.49 -4.40 -7.47
CA ILE A 6 -5.60 -3.51 -8.21
C ILE A 6 -4.42 -3.06 -7.35
N GLY A 7 -3.32 -2.72 -8.01
CA GLY A 7 -2.12 -2.14 -7.37
C GLY A 7 -2.26 -0.64 -7.11
N ASP A 8 -1.10 0.00 -6.94
CA ASP A 8 -0.94 1.42 -6.63
C ASP A 8 -1.56 2.33 -7.69
N ILE A 9 -2.42 3.26 -7.27
CA ILE A 9 -3.06 4.25 -8.16
C ILE A 9 -2.24 5.54 -8.21
N GLN A 10 -1.79 6.01 -7.07
CA GLN A 10 -0.95 7.22 -6.88
C GLN A 10 -1.46 8.44 -7.67
N GLY A 11 -2.77 8.71 -7.66
CA GLY A 11 -3.38 9.83 -8.34
C GLY A 11 -3.53 9.69 -9.86
N CYS A 12 -3.30 8.50 -10.43
CA CYS A 12 -3.51 8.20 -11.84
C CYS A 12 -5.02 7.99 -12.14
N TYR A 13 -5.83 9.03 -11.89
CA TYR A 13 -7.29 8.96 -11.98
C TYR A 13 -7.79 8.53 -13.35
N GLY A 14 -7.21 9.08 -14.43
CA GLY A 14 -7.61 8.74 -15.79
C GLY A 14 -7.43 7.26 -16.09
N SER A 15 -6.30 6.70 -15.67
CA SER A 15 -5.99 5.27 -15.84
C SER A 15 -6.89 4.38 -14.97
N LEU A 16 -7.22 4.81 -13.73
CA LEU A 16 -8.18 4.12 -12.89
C LEU A 16 -9.54 4.01 -13.57
N ARG A 17 -10.08 5.12 -14.11
CA ARG A 17 -11.38 5.13 -14.78
C ARG A 17 -11.39 4.23 -16.02
N GLU A 18 -10.33 4.28 -16.83
CA GLU A 18 -10.21 3.40 -18.00
C GLU A 18 -10.13 1.93 -17.62
N LEU A 19 -9.40 1.59 -16.56
CA LEU A 19 -9.32 0.21 -16.10
C LEU A 19 -10.68 -0.31 -15.63
N LEU A 20 -11.42 0.48 -14.85
CA LEU A 20 -12.75 0.12 -14.38
C LEU A 20 -13.76 -0.02 -15.53
N ASP A 21 -13.69 0.86 -16.55
CA ASP A 21 -14.51 0.73 -17.76
C ASP A 21 -14.14 -0.54 -18.54
N LYS A 22 -12.85 -0.85 -18.66
CA LYS A 22 -12.35 -2.03 -19.39
C LYS A 22 -12.79 -3.36 -18.77
N ILE A 23 -12.83 -3.43 -17.43
CA ILE A 23 -13.32 -4.62 -16.72
C ILE A 23 -14.85 -4.61 -16.53
N ASN A 24 -15.55 -3.60 -17.03
CA ASN A 24 -16.98 -3.40 -16.85
C ASN A 24 -17.41 -3.44 -15.38
N PHE A 25 -16.65 -2.77 -14.51
CA PHE A 25 -16.89 -2.76 -13.07
C PHE A 25 -18.26 -2.15 -12.72
N ASP A 26 -19.10 -2.94 -12.05
CA ASP A 26 -20.44 -2.53 -11.60
C ASP A 26 -20.47 -2.34 -10.08
N THR A 27 -20.52 -1.08 -9.64
CA THR A 27 -20.53 -0.71 -8.21
C THR A 27 -21.70 -1.29 -7.41
N GLN A 28 -22.74 -1.82 -8.07
CA GLN A 28 -23.87 -2.43 -7.41
C GLN A 28 -23.71 -3.94 -7.20
N LYS A 29 -22.70 -4.55 -7.81
CA LYS A 29 -22.51 -5.99 -7.83
C LYS A 29 -21.11 -6.45 -7.48
N ASP A 30 -20.09 -5.63 -7.87
CA ASP A 30 -18.71 -6.04 -7.80
C ASP A 30 -17.98 -5.37 -6.64
N THR A 31 -16.87 -5.96 -6.22
CA THR A 31 -16.00 -5.41 -5.17
C THR A 31 -14.61 -5.16 -5.74
N LEU A 32 -14.04 -4.00 -5.43
CA LEU A 32 -12.70 -3.61 -5.82
C LEU A 32 -11.78 -3.60 -4.59
N TRP A 33 -10.76 -4.44 -4.60
CA TRP A 33 -9.68 -4.40 -3.62
C TRP A 33 -8.56 -3.50 -4.13
N ILE A 34 -8.05 -2.61 -3.27
CA ILE A 34 -6.98 -1.67 -3.65
C ILE A 34 -5.82 -1.83 -2.68
N ALA A 35 -4.65 -2.18 -3.24
CA ALA A 35 -3.45 -2.49 -2.47
C ALA A 35 -2.75 -1.25 -1.87
N GLY A 36 -3.45 -0.12 -1.73
CA GLY A 36 -2.95 1.11 -1.12
C GLY A 36 -2.34 2.09 -2.13
N ASP A 37 -1.74 3.15 -1.58
CA ASP A 37 -1.17 4.28 -2.34
C ASP A 37 -2.17 4.83 -3.37
N LEU A 38 -3.30 5.32 -2.84
CA LEU A 38 -4.38 5.89 -3.66
C LEU A 38 -3.96 7.21 -4.29
N VAL A 39 -3.15 7.99 -3.58
CA VAL A 39 -2.86 9.40 -3.82
C VAL A 39 -1.36 9.67 -3.81
N ASN A 40 -1.02 10.95 -4.05
CA ASN A 40 0.32 11.51 -4.07
C ASN A 40 1.08 11.23 -5.37
N ARG A 41 1.91 12.17 -5.78
CA ARG A 41 2.75 12.20 -6.99
C ARG A 41 1.99 12.39 -8.30
N GLY A 42 0.87 11.73 -8.51
CA GLY A 42 -0.01 11.93 -9.66
C GLY A 42 -0.96 13.10 -9.42
N GLU A 43 -1.27 13.86 -10.46
CA GLU A 43 -2.05 15.09 -10.38
C GLU A 43 -3.53 14.85 -10.04
N GLY A 44 -4.10 13.70 -10.42
CA GLY A 44 -5.48 13.32 -10.15
C GLY A 44 -5.72 12.75 -8.74
N SER A 45 -4.94 13.18 -7.73
CA SER A 45 -5.04 12.65 -6.36
C SER A 45 -6.36 12.99 -5.68
N LEU A 46 -6.86 14.22 -5.87
CA LEU A 46 -8.16 14.63 -5.31
C LEU A 46 -9.30 13.86 -5.98
N GLU A 47 -9.32 13.82 -7.30
CA GLU A 47 -10.34 13.12 -8.09
C GLU A 47 -10.36 11.62 -7.77
N THR A 48 -9.20 11.02 -7.59
CA THR A 48 -9.08 9.61 -7.17
C THR A 48 -9.75 9.39 -5.83
N LEU A 49 -9.43 10.23 -4.83
CA LEU A 49 -9.94 10.07 -3.48
C LEU A 49 -11.44 10.33 -3.40
N GLU A 50 -11.93 11.37 -4.08
CA GLU A 50 -13.36 11.68 -4.16
C GLU A 50 -14.15 10.57 -4.86
N TYR A 51 -13.63 10.05 -5.96
CA TYR A 51 -14.26 8.95 -6.68
C TYR A 51 -14.36 7.68 -5.82
N LEU A 52 -13.25 7.25 -5.21
CA LEU A 52 -13.24 6.07 -4.35
C LEU A 52 -14.15 6.25 -3.12
N TYR A 53 -14.19 7.46 -2.54
CA TYR A 53 -15.16 7.78 -1.50
C TYR A 53 -16.60 7.65 -1.99
N SER A 54 -16.90 8.04 -3.22
CA SER A 54 -18.26 7.97 -3.79
C SER A 54 -18.76 6.53 -3.96
N ILE A 55 -17.83 5.57 -4.13
CA ILE A 55 -18.13 4.13 -4.28
C ILE A 55 -17.66 3.30 -3.09
N LYS A 56 -17.51 3.91 -1.92
CA LYS A 56 -16.91 3.33 -0.71
C LYS A 56 -17.53 2.01 -0.25
N GLU A 57 -18.78 1.74 -0.59
CA GLU A 57 -19.48 0.49 -0.26
C GLU A 57 -19.07 -0.69 -1.18
N SER A 58 -18.32 -0.39 -2.25
CA SER A 58 -17.88 -1.37 -3.25
C SER A 58 -16.35 -1.53 -3.26
N VAL A 59 -15.64 -0.94 -2.29
CA VAL A 59 -14.18 -1.00 -2.23
C VAL A 59 -13.69 -1.55 -0.89
N GLU A 60 -12.62 -2.35 -0.94
CA GLU A 60 -11.81 -2.74 0.20
C GLU A 60 -10.40 -2.19 -0.01
N ILE A 61 -9.93 -1.35 0.92
CA ILE A 61 -8.68 -0.61 0.78
C ILE A 61 -7.75 -0.95 1.93
N VAL A 62 -6.47 -1.14 1.62
CA VAL A 62 -5.40 -1.10 2.61
C VAL A 62 -4.57 0.16 2.42
N LEU A 63 -4.04 0.71 3.52
CA LEU A 63 -3.26 1.94 3.50
C LEU A 63 -1.85 1.71 3.00
N GLY A 64 -1.43 2.52 2.03
CA GLY A 64 -0.05 2.63 1.60
C GLY A 64 0.73 3.74 2.33
N ASN A 65 2.03 3.82 2.07
CA ASN A 65 2.87 4.83 2.71
C ASN A 65 2.54 6.27 2.22
N HIS A 66 2.06 6.43 0.99
CA HIS A 66 1.61 7.73 0.48
C HIS A 66 0.29 8.17 1.11
N ASP A 67 -0.62 7.25 1.39
CA ASP A 67 -1.88 7.53 2.09
C ASP A 67 -1.60 8.02 3.53
N ILE A 68 -0.69 7.35 4.25
CA ILE A 68 -0.27 7.77 5.60
C ILE A 68 0.43 9.13 5.55
N THR A 69 1.21 9.39 4.51
CA THR A 69 1.87 10.69 4.31
C THR A 69 0.83 11.81 4.12
N LEU A 70 -0.23 11.58 3.34
CA LEU A 70 -1.34 12.54 3.20
C LEU A 70 -2.03 12.80 4.54
N ILE A 71 -2.34 11.76 5.32
CA ILE A 71 -2.96 11.91 6.64
C ILE A 71 -2.04 12.73 7.56
N ALA A 72 -0.73 12.46 7.55
CA ALA A 72 0.23 13.21 8.34
C ALA A 72 0.37 14.67 7.89
N ALA A 73 0.28 14.96 6.59
CA ALA A 73 0.27 16.31 6.05
C ALA A 73 -0.98 17.09 6.50
N TYR A 74 -2.15 16.45 6.52
CA TYR A 74 -3.38 17.04 7.04
C TYR A 74 -3.25 17.49 8.51
N TYR A 75 -2.51 16.73 9.34
CA TYR A 75 -2.22 17.10 10.72
C TYR A 75 -1.02 18.05 10.87
N GLY A 76 -0.41 18.50 9.78
CA GLY A 76 0.76 19.40 9.81
C GLY A 76 2.06 18.74 10.27
N ILE A 77 2.11 17.40 10.31
CA ILE A 77 3.27 16.61 10.74
C ILE A 77 4.28 16.47 9.60
N LYS A 78 3.78 16.28 8.38
CA LYS A 78 4.57 16.24 7.15
C LYS A 78 4.29 17.47 6.31
N LYS A 79 5.28 17.85 5.51
CA LYS A 79 5.13 18.92 4.52
C LYS A 79 4.25 18.42 3.37
N SER A 80 3.30 19.23 2.95
CA SER A 80 2.49 18.94 1.76
C SER A 80 3.29 19.19 0.47
N ASN A 81 2.70 18.79 -0.65
CA ASN A 81 3.23 19.01 -1.99
C ASN A 81 2.10 19.28 -2.99
N PRO A 82 2.42 19.81 -4.20
CA PRO A 82 1.40 20.24 -5.16
C PRO A 82 0.37 19.18 -5.55
N THR A 83 0.68 17.88 -5.44
CA THR A 83 -0.25 16.81 -5.84
C THR A 83 -1.25 16.44 -4.75
N ILE A 84 -0.97 16.77 -3.49
CA ILE A 84 -1.89 16.55 -2.37
C ILE A 84 -2.49 17.84 -1.81
N ASP A 85 -1.94 19.01 -2.14
CA ASP A 85 -2.48 20.31 -1.72
C ASP A 85 -3.96 20.46 -2.09
N PRO A 86 -4.44 20.08 -3.29
CA PRO A 86 -5.86 20.15 -3.63
C PRO A 86 -6.77 19.38 -2.67
N ILE A 87 -6.30 18.23 -2.12
CA ILE A 87 -7.05 17.46 -1.12
C ILE A 87 -7.15 18.25 0.19
N LEU A 88 -6.02 18.82 0.64
CA LEU A 88 -5.94 19.55 1.91
C LEU A 88 -6.73 20.87 1.89
N GLU A 89 -6.82 21.50 0.72
CA GLU A 89 -7.56 22.74 0.48
C GLU A 89 -9.04 22.51 0.17
N SER A 90 -9.46 21.27 -0.12
CA SER A 90 -10.84 20.91 -0.43
C SER A 90 -11.78 21.21 0.76
N PRO A 91 -12.98 21.76 0.51
CA PRO A 91 -14.02 21.83 1.55
C PRO A 91 -14.38 20.49 2.19
N GLU A 92 -14.13 19.38 1.48
CA GLU A 92 -14.39 18.02 1.94
C GLU A 92 -13.16 17.37 2.59
N ALA A 93 -12.03 18.09 2.73
CA ALA A 93 -10.76 17.54 3.24
C ALA A 93 -10.95 16.69 4.50
N LYS A 94 -11.63 17.24 5.51
CA LYS A 94 -11.88 16.51 6.76
C LYS A 94 -12.60 15.19 6.53
N LYS A 95 -13.62 15.18 5.71
CA LYS A 95 -14.43 13.98 5.41
C LYS A 95 -13.60 12.91 4.70
N LEU A 96 -12.82 13.33 3.69
CA LEU A 96 -11.96 12.44 2.92
C LEU A 96 -10.84 11.85 3.78
N ILE A 97 -10.20 12.67 4.61
CA ILE A 97 -9.14 12.21 5.54
C ILE A 97 -9.71 11.31 6.63
N ASP A 98 -10.87 11.62 7.21
CA ASP A 98 -11.50 10.76 8.21
C ASP A 98 -11.90 9.40 7.63
N TRP A 99 -12.33 9.36 6.38
CA TRP A 99 -12.59 8.12 5.68
C TRP A 99 -11.31 7.35 5.37
N LEU A 100 -10.26 8.02 4.87
CA LEU A 100 -8.99 7.40 4.53
C LEU A 100 -8.32 6.78 5.76
N ARG A 101 -8.25 7.51 6.87
CA ARG A 101 -7.65 6.98 8.11
C ARG A 101 -8.48 5.86 8.76
N GLY A 102 -9.71 5.66 8.32
CA GLY A 102 -10.57 4.54 8.68
C GLY A 102 -10.26 3.25 7.94
N GLN A 103 -9.38 3.28 6.93
CA GLN A 103 -9.03 2.10 6.15
C GLN A 103 -8.06 1.19 6.91
N LYS A 104 -7.89 -0.03 6.39
CA LYS A 104 -7.15 -1.12 7.02
C LYS A 104 -5.65 -1.06 6.68
N PHE A 105 -4.80 -1.76 7.46
CA PHE A 105 -3.44 -2.14 7.04
C PHE A 105 -3.40 -3.56 6.48
N LEU A 106 -4.36 -4.39 6.88
CA LEU A 106 -4.50 -5.77 6.40
C LEU A 106 -5.97 -6.08 6.17
N HIS A 107 -6.31 -6.50 4.97
CA HIS A 107 -7.63 -7.06 4.64
C HIS A 107 -7.50 -8.58 4.50
N VAL A 108 -8.45 -9.35 5.04
CA VAL A 108 -8.45 -10.81 5.02
C VAL A 108 -9.80 -11.33 4.58
N ASP A 109 -9.81 -12.21 3.60
CA ASP A 109 -10.99 -12.93 3.14
C ASP A 109 -10.67 -14.44 3.07
N TYR A 110 -11.26 -15.19 3.99
CA TYR A 110 -11.05 -16.63 4.07
C TYR A 110 -11.80 -17.40 2.99
N ASP A 111 -12.92 -16.87 2.52
CA ASP A 111 -13.74 -17.54 1.51
C ASP A 111 -13.08 -17.48 0.13
N LEU A 112 -12.42 -16.35 -0.17
CA LEU A 112 -11.61 -16.19 -1.37
C LEU A 112 -10.21 -16.81 -1.24
N GLY A 113 -9.73 -17.06 -0.03
CA GLY A 113 -8.38 -17.58 0.21
C GLY A 113 -7.27 -16.52 0.05
N TYR A 114 -7.58 -15.24 0.18
CA TYR A 114 -6.65 -14.14 0.01
C TYR A 114 -6.57 -13.23 1.25
N CYS A 115 -5.42 -12.60 1.41
CA CYS A 115 -5.30 -11.38 2.21
C CYS A 115 -4.55 -10.31 1.40
N MET A 116 -4.73 -9.04 1.78
CA MET A 116 -4.10 -7.91 1.09
C MET A 116 -3.45 -6.98 2.11
N ALA A 117 -2.19 -6.58 1.83
CA ALA A 117 -1.46 -5.56 2.55
C ALA A 117 -0.58 -4.80 1.56
N HIS A 118 -0.41 -3.48 1.73
CA HIS A 118 0.25 -2.63 0.72
C HIS A 118 1.65 -3.12 0.33
N ALA A 119 2.54 -3.36 1.30
CA ALA A 119 3.91 -3.86 1.02
C ALA A 119 4.11 -5.34 1.39
N GLY A 120 3.02 -6.06 1.74
CA GLY A 120 3.07 -7.45 2.16
C GLY A 120 3.01 -7.64 3.66
N VAL A 121 3.36 -8.85 4.12
CA VAL A 121 3.32 -9.25 5.53
C VAL A 121 4.72 -9.64 5.98
N SER A 122 5.17 -9.11 7.13
CA SER A 122 6.49 -9.41 7.70
C SER A 122 6.75 -10.93 7.78
N PRO A 123 7.96 -11.41 7.44
CA PRO A 123 8.35 -12.81 7.64
C PRO A 123 8.20 -13.29 9.09
N GLU A 124 8.20 -12.37 10.05
CA GLU A 124 8.04 -12.65 11.48
C GLU A 124 6.60 -12.94 11.92
N PHE A 125 5.60 -12.69 11.05
CA PHE A 125 4.19 -12.77 11.42
C PHE A 125 3.48 -13.95 10.74
N ASP A 126 2.85 -14.80 11.54
CA ASP A 126 1.73 -15.61 11.07
C ASP A 126 0.46 -14.75 10.89
N LEU A 127 -0.59 -15.33 10.33
CA LEU A 127 -1.83 -14.58 10.05
C LEU A 127 -2.44 -13.98 11.32
N GLY A 128 -2.45 -14.73 12.43
CA GLY A 128 -3.00 -14.25 13.69
C GLY A 128 -2.23 -13.05 14.25
N MET A 129 -0.91 -13.10 14.20
CA MET A 129 -0.06 -11.96 14.57
C MET A 129 -0.26 -10.77 13.63
N ALA A 130 -0.29 -11.01 12.32
CA ALA A 130 -0.51 -9.96 11.33
C ALA A 130 -1.83 -9.22 11.57
N MET A 131 -2.93 -9.95 11.77
CA MET A 131 -4.25 -9.38 12.07
C MET A 131 -4.26 -8.59 13.39
N MET A 132 -3.66 -9.14 14.45
CA MET A 132 -3.58 -8.49 15.76
C MET A 132 -2.80 -7.16 15.68
N TYR A 133 -1.66 -7.17 15.00
CA TYR A 133 -0.83 -5.98 14.87
C TYR A 133 -1.42 -4.94 13.92
N ALA A 134 -2.01 -5.36 12.80
CA ALA A 134 -2.74 -4.45 11.91
C ALA A 134 -3.83 -3.72 12.68
N LYS A 135 -4.69 -4.45 13.38
CA LYS A 135 -5.75 -3.87 14.20
C LYS A 135 -5.23 -2.90 15.26
N SER A 136 -4.12 -3.23 15.93
CA SER A 136 -3.53 -2.36 16.96
C SER A 136 -3.11 -1.00 16.41
N VAL A 137 -2.51 -0.93 15.22
CA VAL A 137 -2.11 0.36 14.59
C VAL A 137 -3.29 1.07 13.92
N GLU A 138 -4.27 0.34 13.40
CA GLU A 138 -5.54 0.88 12.89
C GLU A 138 -6.31 1.62 13.98
N GLU A 139 -6.48 1.02 15.16
CA GLU A 139 -7.15 1.66 16.30
C GLU A 139 -6.47 2.96 16.73
N LYS A 140 -5.13 3.03 16.69
CA LYS A 140 -4.37 4.24 17.00
C LYS A 140 -4.55 5.32 15.94
N LEU A 141 -4.48 4.95 14.66
CA LEU A 141 -4.71 5.87 13.55
C LEU A 141 -6.14 6.42 13.52
N GLN A 142 -7.13 5.62 13.94
CA GLN A 142 -8.54 6.00 13.98
C GLN A 142 -8.92 6.78 15.25
N SER A 143 -8.05 6.78 16.26
CA SER A 143 -8.33 7.45 17.53
C SER A 143 -8.32 8.98 17.41
N GLU A 144 -8.84 9.65 18.43
CA GLU A 144 -8.73 11.12 18.60
C GLU A 144 -7.28 11.60 18.81
N HIS A 145 -6.38 10.70 19.19
CA HIS A 145 -4.95 10.96 19.41
C HIS A 145 -4.07 10.60 18.21
N ALA A 146 -4.67 10.36 17.05
CA ALA A 146 -3.95 9.96 15.84
C ALA A 146 -2.79 10.89 15.47
N SER A 147 -2.95 12.20 15.61
CA SER A 147 -1.90 13.19 15.32
C SER A 147 -0.66 13.00 16.21
N ILE A 148 -0.86 12.77 17.51
CA ILE A 148 0.24 12.54 18.47
C ILE A 148 0.97 11.25 18.14
N TRP A 149 0.21 10.19 17.82
CA TRP A 149 0.79 8.91 17.43
C TRP A 149 1.56 9.01 16.11
N LEU A 150 0.99 9.65 15.09
CA LEU A 150 1.63 9.86 13.79
C LEU A 150 2.94 10.64 13.89
N GLU A 151 2.99 11.68 14.73
CA GLU A 151 4.22 12.44 14.96
C GLU A 151 5.38 11.54 15.45
N GLN A 152 5.07 10.52 16.27
CA GLN A 152 6.07 9.56 16.72
C GLN A 152 6.43 8.54 15.61
N MET A 153 5.48 8.21 14.72
CA MET A 153 5.69 7.23 13.65
C MET A 153 6.71 7.68 12.60
N PHE A 154 6.85 8.99 12.35
CA PHE A 154 7.78 9.54 11.36
C PHE A 154 9.21 9.77 11.89
N LYS A 155 9.52 9.29 13.09
CA LYS A 155 10.92 9.15 13.55
C LYS A 155 11.55 7.90 12.92
N GLN A 156 12.85 7.70 13.11
CA GLN A 156 13.57 6.56 12.53
C GLN A 156 12.86 5.24 12.83
N GLY A 157 12.53 4.48 11.78
CA GLY A 157 11.81 3.23 11.88
C GLY A 157 12.69 2.06 12.34
N GLU A 158 12.10 1.12 13.06
CA GLU A 158 12.74 -0.11 13.45
C GLU A 158 12.83 -1.09 12.26
N ARG A 159 13.99 -1.72 12.12
CA ARG A 159 14.24 -2.71 11.05
C ARG A 159 14.10 -4.15 11.53
N ARG A 160 14.04 -4.37 12.85
CA ARG A 160 13.87 -5.69 13.46
C ARG A 160 12.62 -5.72 14.32
N PHE A 161 11.88 -6.81 14.21
CA PHE A 161 10.81 -7.07 15.16
C PHE A 161 11.38 -7.46 16.51
N ASN A 162 11.01 -6.72 17.54
CA ASN A 162 11.39 -7.01 18.92
C ASN A 162 10.17 -6.83 19.83
N ARG A 163 9.68 -7.92 20.42
CA ARG A 163 8.52 -7.88 21.33
C ARG A 163 8.78 -7.14 22.64
N ASP A 164 10.04 -7.01 23.02
CA ASP A 164 10.46 -6.34 24.25
C ASP A 164 10.79 -4.84 24.02
N ALA A 165 10.65 -4.35 22.78
CA ALA A 165 10.84 -2.94 22.46
C ALA A 165 9.70 -2.08 23.02
N SER A 166 9.89 -0.76 22.98
CA SER A 166 8.80 0.16 23.33
C SER A 166 7.60 -0.01 22.41
N LEU A 167 6.39 0.25 22.87
CA LEU A 167 5.17 0.12 22.06
C LEU A 167 5.25 0.93 20.76
N ILE A 168 5.87 2.11 20.81
CA ILE A 168 6.01 2.95 19.62
C ILE A 168 7.02 2.37 18.61
N ASP A 169 8.07 1.70 19.06
CA ASP A 169 9.03 1.05 18.17
C ASP A 169 8.43 -0.21 17.54
N ILE A 170 7.61 -0.93 18.29
CA ILE A 170 6.79 -2.03 17.75
C ILE A 170 5.84 -1.49 16.66
N ASP A 171 5.13 -0.39 16.92
CA ASP A 171 4.23 0.22 15.95
C ASP A 171 4.98 0.68 14.68
N ARG A 172 6.17 1.30 14.83
CA ARG A 172 7.02 1.69 13.69
C ARG A 172 7.42 0.50 12.84
N TYR A 173 7.81 -0.62 13.46
CA TYR A 173 8.10 -1.84 12.73
C TYR A 173 6.88 -2.34 11.97
N ILE A 174 5.71 -2.43 12.64
CA ILE A 174 4.46 -2.93 12.07
C ILE A 174 4.06 -2.11 10.84
N VAL A 175 3.97 -0.79 10.99
CA VAL A 175 3.59 0.10 9.89
C VAL A 175 4.61 0.04 8.75
N SER A 176 5.90 0.00 9.07
CA SER A 176 6.96 -0.12 8.05
C SER A 176 6.90 -1.45 7.30
N ALA A 177 6.60 -2.54 7.99
CA ALA A 177 6.44 -3.85 7.36
C ALA A 177 5.24 -3.87 6.40
N PHE A 178 4.07 -3.37 6.83
CA PHE A 178 2.88 -3.34 5.99
C PHE A 178 2.96 -2.34 4.83
N THR A 179 3.78 -1.27 4.93
CA THR A 179 3.69 -0.17 3.97
C THR A 179 4.98 0.17 3.23
N ARG A 180 6.15 -0.35 3.64
CA ARG A 180 7.45 0.05 3.07
C ARG A 180 8.40 -1.11 2.75
N MET A 181 8.07 -2.33 3.15
CA MET A 181 8.93 -3.49 2.99
C MET A 181 9.04 -3.90 1.52
N ARG A 182 10.28 -4.24 1.08
CA ARG A 182 10.57 -4.90 -0.19
C ARG A 182 11.50 -6.10 0.03
N PHE A 183 12.59 -5.84 0.72
CA PHE A 183 13.63 -6.82 0.99
C PHE A 183 13.83 -7.04 2.48
N CYS A 184 14.35 -8.21 2.81
CA CYS A 184 14.90 -8.51 4.12
C CYS A 184 16.20 -9.29 4.01
N TYR A 185 16.99 -9.22 5.09
CA TYR A 185 18.17 -10.05 5.28
C TYR A 185 17.76 -11.44 5.78
N GLY A 186 18.68 -12.38 5.78
CA GLY A 186 18.43 -13.77 6.23
C GLY A 186 17.99 -13.90 7.69
N ASP A 187 18.16 -12.86 8.50
CA ASP A 187 17.71 -12.76 9.89
C ASP A 187 16.39 -11.96 10.03
N HIS A 188 15.63 -11.85 8.96
CA HIS A 188 14.36 -11.12 8.81
C HIS A 188 14.43 -9.62 9.08
N ARG A 189 15.63 -9.05 9.21
CA ARG A 189 15.78 -7.60 9.30
C ARG A 189 15.36 -6.95 8.01
N LEU A 190 14.42 -5.99 8.08
CA LEU A 190 13.90 -5.27 6.92
C LEU A 190 14.98 -4.34 6.32
N ASP A 191 15.00 -4.25 5.01
CA ASP A 191 15.78 -3.26 4.28
C ASP A 191 14.84 -2.23 3.63
N PHE A 192 15.13 -0.94 3.84
CA PHE A 192 14.38 0.17 3.26
C PHE A 192 15.20 0.98 2.25
N ASP A 193 16.46 0.61 2.05
CA ASP A 193 17.40 1.34 1.19
C ASP A 193 17.36 0.82 -0.26
N GLN A 194 17.16 -0.49 -0.41
CA GLN A 194 17.05 -1.12 -1.73
C GLN A 194 15.63 -0.99 -2.28
N LYS A 195 15.48 -0.25 -3.39
CA LYS A 195 14.18 0.02 -4.03
C LYS A 195 14.06 -0.59 -5.43
N GLY A 196 15.15 -1.06 -6.01
CA GLY A 196 15.19 -1.67 -7.34
C GLY A 196 14.66 -3.11 -7.38
N PRO A 197 14.71 -3.75 -8.54
CA PRO A 197 14.30 -5.14 -8.70
C PRO A 197 15.25 -6.12 -8.00
N PRO A 198 14.84 -7.37 -7.75
CA PRO A 198 15.65 -8.40 -7.08
C PRO A 198 16.70 -9.00 -8.03
N THR A 199 17.78 -8.25 -8.31
CA THR A 199 18.89 -8.68 -9.16
C THR A 199 19.87 -9.58 -8.41
N GLU A 200 20.75 -10.28 -9.14
CA GLU A 200 21.82 -11.08 -8.54
C GLU A 200 22.77 -10.24 -7.67
N GLU A 201 23.00 -8.96 -8.02
CA GLU A 201 23.78 -8.04 -7.20
C GLU A 201 23.14 -7.75 -5.85
N VAL A 202 21.79 -7.62 -5.84
CA VAL A 202 21.02 -7.42 -4.61
C VAL A 202 21.07 -8.66 -3.74
N LYS A 203 20.89 -9.85 -4.35
CA LYS A 203 21.03 -11.14 -3.66
C LYS A 203 22.42 -11.36 -3.08
N ALA A 204 23.46 -10.94 -3.80
CA ALA A 204 24.86 -11.01 -3.32
C ALA A 204 25.11 -10.17 -2.06
N LYS A 205 24.31 -9.14 -1.81
CA LYS A 205 24.32 -8.34 -0.55
C LYS A 205 23.62 -9.04 0.61
N GLY A 206 23.09 -10.26 0.41
CA GLY A 206 22.32 -11.00 1.40
C GLY A 206 20.86 -10.58 1.52
N LEU A 207 20.38 -9.79 0.56
CA LEU A 207 18.98 -9.33 0.49
C LEU A 207 18.13 -10.29 -0.33
N LYS A 208 16.93 -10.58 0.17
CA LYS A 208 15.92 -11.37 -0.53
C LYS A 208 14.59 -10.59 -0.54
N PRO A 209 13.76 -10.75 -1.58
CA PRO A 209 12.37 -10.38 -1.49
C PRO A 209 11.75 -10.91 -0.19
N TRP A 210 10.92 -10.11 0.45
CA TRP A 210 10.33 -10.50 1.74
C TRP A 210 9.59 -11.85 1.67
N PHE A 211 8.99 -12.16 0.54
CA PHE A 211 8.26 -13.41 0.30
C PHE A 211 9.18 -14.63 0.02
N GLU A 212 10.46 -14.39 -0.30
CA GLU A 212 11.50 -15.43 -0.46
C GLU A 212 12.35 -15.63 0.82
N CYS A 213 12.07 -14.91 1.91
CA CYS A 213 12.83 -15.03 3.15
C CYS A 213 12.72 -16.44 3.73
N ASN A 214 13.84 -17.03 4.12
CA ASN A 214 13.88 -18.33 4.77
C ASN A 214 13.10 -18.27 6.08
N GLU A 215 12.47 -19.39 6.45
CA GLU A 215 11.72 -19.52 7.71
C GLU A 215 10.61 -18.45 7.88
N ARG A 216 10.17 -17.82 6.77
CA ARG A 216 8.99 -16.96 6.78
C ARG A 216 7.80 -17.75 7.34
N LYS A 217 7.11 -17.16 8.30
CA LYS A 217 5.90 -17.77 8.84
C LYS A 217 4.82 -17.88 7.76
N ASP A 218 4.13 -19.01 7.76
CA ASP A 218 3.06 -19.26 6.80
C ASP A 218 1.82 -18.47 7.18
N ILE A 219 1.23 -17.84 6.16
CA ILE A 219 -0.03 -17.09 6.27
C ILE A 219 -1.23 -17.97 5.92
N HIS A 220 -1.03 -19.09 5.19
CA HIS A 220 -2.07 -20.00 4.67
C HIS A 220 -3.10 -19.35 3.74
N LEU A 221 -2.87 -18.11 3.32
CA LEU A 221 -3.64 -17.35 2.34
C LEU A 221 -2.67 -16.77 1.32
N ARG A 222 -3.13 -16.52 0.11
CA ARG A 222 -2.34 -15.82 -0.90
C ARG A 222 -2.34 -14.33 -0.60
N ILE A 223 -1.16 -13.70 -0.55
CA ILE A 223 -1.00 -12.30 -0.17
C ILE A 223 -0.97 -11.43 -1.41
N ILE A 224 -1.94 -10.52 -1.55
CA ILE A 224 -1.94 -9.47 -2.58
C ILE A 224 -1.21 -8.26 -2.04
N PHE A 225 -0.32 -7.67 -2.86
CA PHE A 225 0.44 -6.48 -2.47
C PHE A 225 0.71 -5.54 -3.66
N GLY A 226 1.03 -4.29 -3.37
CA GLY A 226 1.46 -3.23 -4.28
C GLY A 226 2.89 -2.79 -4.01
N HIS A 227 3.11 -1.47 -3.89
CA HIS A 227 4.32 -0.81 -3.38
C HIS A 227 5.60 -0.99 -4.20
N TRP A 228 5.77 -2.07 -4.92
CA TRP A 228 7.05 -2.45 -5.54
C TRP A 228 7.01 -2.37 -7.06
N SER A 229 6.88 -1.16 -7.59
CA SER A 229 6.72 -0.92 -9.03
C SER A 229 7.85 -1.53 -9.90
N THR A 230 9.09 -1.56 -9.38
CA THR A 230 10.23 -2.14 -10.09
C THR A 230 10.24 -3.67 -10.11
N LEU A 231 9.39 -4.35 -9.32
CA LEU A 231 9.13 -5.78 -9.42
C LEU A 231 8.22 -6.07 -10.62
N GLY A 232 7.29 -5.15 -10.89
CA GLY A 232 6.24 -5.36 -11.88
C GLY A 232 5.16 -6.34 -11.41
N PHE A 233 4.40 -6.88 -12.36
CA PHE A 233 3.48 -7.97 -12.05
C PHE A 233 4.28 -9.22 -11.64
N TYR A 234 3.96 -9.74 -10.45
CA TYR A 234 4.58 -10.94 -9.91
C TYR A 234 3.51 -11.87 -9.36
N GLU A 235 3.64 -13.15 -9.59
CA GLU A 235 2.68 -14.15 -9.14
C GLU A 235 3.37 -15.49 -8.86
N ASP A 236 3.07 -16.04 -7.67
CA ASP A 236 3.35 -17.43 -7.33
C ASP A 236 2.20 -18.03 -6.48
N GLU A 237 2.38 -19.19 -5.89
CA GLU A 237 1.35 -19.85 -5.07
C GLU A 237 1.04 -19.11 -3.78
N HIS A 238 1.94 -18.23 -3.30
CA HIS A 238 1.84 -17.56 -1.99
C HIS A 238 1.56 -16.07 -2.09
N VAL A 239 1.96 -15.41 -3.19
CA VAL A 239 1.86 -13.96 -3.31
C VAL A 239 1.45 -13.52 -4.70
N MET A 240 0.89 -12.30 -4.79
CA MET A 240 0.56 -11.61 -6.03
C MET A 240 0.88 -10.13 -5.90
N GLY A 241 1.88 -9.65 -6.65
CA GLY A 241 2.28 -8.24 -6.73
C GLY A 241 1.60 -7.54 -7.91
N LEU A 242 0.85 -6.48 -7.65
CA LEU A 242 0.03 -5.78 -8.64
C LEU A 242 0.52 -4.37 -8.99
N ASP A 243 1.56 -3.83 -8.33
CA ASP A 243 2.13 -2.53 -8.70
C ASP A 243 2.96 -2.67 -9.98
N THR A 244 2.37 -2.28 -11.08
CA THR A 244 2.97 -2.33 -12.42
C THR A 244 3.42 -0.95 -12.93
N GLY A 245 3.56 0.01 -12.00
CA GLY A 245 4.24 1.27 -12.23
C GLY A 245 3.45 2.29 -13.06
N CYS A 246 2.12 2.38 -12.89
CA CYS A 246 1.29 3.33 -13.63
C CYS A 246 1.84 4.75 -13.58
N LEU A 247 2.12 5.25 -12.38
CA LEU A 247 2.70 6.59 -12.16
C LEU A 247 3.98 6.84 -13.00
N TRP A 248 4.76 5.80 -13.25
CA TRP A 248 6.03 5.84 -13.97
C TRP A 248 5.89 5.57 -15.47
N GLY A 249 4.68 5.68 -16.01
CA GLY A 249 4.40 5.37 -17.41
C GLY A 249 4.32 3.88 -17.74
N GLY A 250 4.17 3.03 -16.72
CA GLY A 250 3.92 1.60 -16.87
C GLY A 250 2.44 1.30 -17.09
N LYS A 251 1.88 0.39 -16.30
CA LYS A 251 0.47 -0.03 -16.40
C LYS A 251 -0.23 0.09 -15.05
N LEU A 252 -1.56 0.24 -15.08
CA LEU A 252 -2.42 -0.07 -13.95
C LEU A 252 -3.05 -1.44 -14.21
N THR A 253 -2.86 -2.36 -13.27
CA THR A 253 -3.21 -3.78 -13.45
C THR A 253 -4.27 -4.21 -12.45
N ALA A 254 -5.30 -4.89 -12.94
CA ALA A 254 -6.34 -5.56 -12.16
C ALA A 254 -6.21 -7.08 -12.28
N ALA A 255 -6.43 -7.77 -11.17
CA ALA A 255 -6.56 -9.22 -11.10
C ALA A 255 -7.95 -9.60 -10.59
N ARG A 256 -8.67 -10.44 -11.32
CA ARG A 256 -9.93 -11.03 -10.84
C ARG A 256 -9.62 -12.23 -9.94
N ILE A 257 -10.05 -12.16 -8.69
CA ILE A 257 -9.65 -13.12 -7.64
C ILE A 257 -10.78 -14.02 -7.13
N ASP A 258 -11.98 -13.89 -7.69
CA ASP A 258 -13.17 -14.71 -7.33
C ASP A 258 -13.40 -15.89 -8.29
N SER A 259 -12.40 -16.26 -9.09
CA SER A 259 -12.47 -17.36 -10.06
C SER A 259 -11.29 -18.32 -9.90
N ASP A 260 -11.45 -19.57 -10.31
CA ASP A 260 -10.39 -20.61 -10.23
C ASP A 260 -9.13 -20.23 -11.02
N GLU A 261 -9.32 -19.52 -12.13
CA GLU A 261 -8.20 -18.96 -12.92
C GLU A 261 -8.20 -17.44 -12.75
N VAL A 262 -7.07 -16.88 -12.34
CA VAL A 262 -6.90 -15.44 -12.18
C VAL A 262 -6.88 -14.76 -13.54
N GLU A 263 -7.85 -13.90 -13.80
CA GLU A 263 -7.89 -13.06 -14.99
C GLU A 263 -7.11 -11.76 -14.72
N ILE A 264 -6.15 -11.44 -15.59
CA ILE A 264 -5.35 -10.20 -15.50
C ILE A 264 -5.73 -9.24 -16.61
N VAL A 265 -6.10 -8.02 -16.23
CA VAL A 265 -6.44 -6.94 -17.16
C VAL A 265 -5.60 -5.71 -16.82
N SER A 266 -5.04 -5.05 -17.81
CA SER A 266 -4.22 -3.85 -17.61
C SER A 266 -4.58 -2.75 -18.59
N VAL A 267 -4.35 -1.49 -18.20
CA VAL A 267 -4.35 -0.32 -19.09
C VAL A 267 -2.94 0.29 -19.09
N ASP A 268 -2.59 0.93 -20.21
CA ASP A 268 -1.30 1.58 -20.39
C ASP A 268 -1.38 3.02 -19.89
N CYS A 269 -0.50 3.39 -18.98
CA CYS A 269 -0.46 4.71 -18.34
C CYS A 269 0.49 5.70 -19.04
N SER A 270 1.34 5.25 -19.95
CA SER A 270 2.43 6.03 -20.56
C SER A 270 2.01 7.28 -21.35
N LYS A 271 0.73 7.43 -21.65
CA LYS A 271 0.21 8.52 -22.48
C LYS A 271 -0.75 9.46 -21.74
N LYS A 272 -0.96 9.25 -20.43
CA LYS A 272 -2.08 9.87 -19.71
C LYS A 272 -1.65 10.65 -18.49
N GLU A 273 -0.52 10.29 -17.92
CA GLU A 273 -0.03 10.89 -16.70
C GLU A 273 1.09 11.88 -17.07
N GLU A 274 1.10 13.05 -16.46
CA GLU A 274 2.22 13.99 -16.56
C GLU A 274 3.42 13.43 -15.79
N GLU A 275 4.62 13.96 -16.05
CA GLU A 275 5.82 13.52 -15.33
C GLU A 275 5.62 13.67 -13.82
N PRO A 276 5.83 12.58 -13.04
CA PRO A 276 5.58 12.63 -11.60
C PRO A 276 6.52 13.63 -10.92
N ILE A 277 5.98 14.37 -9.96
CA ILE A 277 6.79 15.25 -9.11
C ILE A 277 7.66 14.37 -8.20
N LEU A 278 8.94 14.30 -8.54
CA LEU A 278 9.92 13.57 -7.75
C LEU A 278 10.27 14.39 -6.49
N GLU A 279 9.72 14.00 -5.36
CA GLU A 279 10.28 14.44 -4.07
C GLU A 279 11.61 13.72 -3.84
N ASP A 280 12.61 14.49 -3.42
CA ASP A 280 13.94 13.96 -3.07
C ASP A 280 13.83 13.17 -1.76
N GLU A 281 13.51 11.86 -1.88
CA GLU A 281 13.39 10.94 -0.73
C GLU A 281 14.69 10.81 0.08
N THR A 282 15.79 11.42 -0.42
CA THR A 282 17.11 11.35 0.23
C THR A 282 17.24 12.27 1.45
N LYS A 283 16.27 13.17 1.71
CA LYS A 283 16.34 14.10 2.85
C LYS A 283 15.64 13.63 4.13
N GLU A 284 15.07 12.44 4.15
CA GLU A 284 14.43 11.92 5.37
C GLU A 284 15.39 11.28 6.38
N SER A 285 16.71 11.29 6.13
CA SER A 285 17.72 10.69 7.01
C SER A 285 18.59 11.68 7.79
N GLY A 286 18.12 12.90 8.02
CA GLY A 286 18.95 13.90 8.71
C GLY A 286 18.14 15.02 9.38
N SER A 287 17.63 14.78 10.57
CA SER A 287 17.54 15.77 11.68
C SER A 287 17.01 15.08 12.94
#